data_0bc6f0469568889c374ba80cefc37a1e
#
_entry.id   0bc6f0469568889c374ba80cefc37a1e
#
_cell.length_a   1.000
_cell.length_b   1.000
_cell.length_c   1.000
_cell.angle_alpha   90.00
_cell.angle_beta   90.00
_cell.angle_gamma   90.00
#
_symmetry.space_group_name_H-M   'P 1'
#
loop_
_entity.id
_entity.type
_entity.pdbx_description
1 polymer ?
#
loop_
_entity_poly.entity_id
_entity_poly.type
_entity_poly.pdbx_seq_one_letter_code
_entity_poly.pdbx_strand_id
1 'polypeptide(L)'
;NTMVEFIRESRKTGKSCFDELYYRLTSAEHHIGLRKGLIPIYLAAVIHEFKRSVLITDRFGQVATSTDTLLQINAEPKNFYISYLDWNPEKEQFVNNLAALFKEHIIDAEKANNSYEYVVMAMRRWYMSLPKYAKEIKKTISGDKVDKRYLSFVRLLRQNVGAHEFLFEKMPEAFGYAAEFTPGVYENVAAAKNYFDSVMDTLRSSLIQEVKELFGSSKSKRFEMTSLVSVIKDW
;
A
#
# COMPACT_ATOMS: atom_id res chain seq x y z
N ASN A 1 -22.76 -8.33 23.32
CA ASN A 1 -23.17 -7.61 22.11
C ASN A 1 -22.96 -8.52 20.91
N THR A 2 -24.05 -9.02 20.34
CA THR A 2 -24.09 -10.02 19.26
C THR A 2 -23.21 -9.66 18.04
N MET A 3 -23.16 -8.38 17.64
CA MET A 3 -22.30 -7.93 16.54
C MET A 3 -20.82 -8.06 16.88
N VAL A 4 -20.40 -7.72 18.07
CA VAL A 4 -19.02 -7.84 18.55
C VAL A 4 -18.60 -9.30 18.65
N GLU A 5 -19.49 -10.14 19.17
CA GLU A 5 -19.27 -11.59 19.26
C GLU A 5 -19.11 -12.21 17.87
N PHE A 6 -20.00 -11.87 16.94
CA PHE A 6 -19.92 -12.32 15.55
C PHE A 6 -18.59 -11.95 14.87
N ILE A 7 -18.11 -10.72 15.07
CA ILE A 7 -16.81 -10.28 14.54
C ILE A 7 -15.67 -11.11 15.16
N ARG A 8 -15.71 -11.33 16.48
CA ARG A 8 -14.66 -12.12 17.17
C ARG A 8 -14.71 -13.60 16.79
N GLU A 9 -15.89 -14.16 16.55
CA GLU A 9 -16.06 -15.53 16.09
C GLU A 9 -15.41 -15.75 14.71
N SER A 10 -15.42 -14.74 13.83
CA SER A 10 -14.78 -14.82 12.51
C SER A 10 -13.26 -15.05 12.58
N ARG A 11 -12.61 -14.76 13.72
CA ARG A 11 -11.22 -15.12 13.97
C ARG A 11 -10.99 -16.64 13.94
N LYS A 12 -11.96 -17.42 14.48
CA LYS A 12 -11.85 -18.86 14.55
C LYS A 12 -12.14 -19.56 13.21
N THR A 13 -13.08 -18.98 12.45
CA THR A 13 -13.54 -19.52 11.18
C THR A 13 -12.77 -19.00 9.97
N GLY A 14 -11.90 -17.98 10.18
CA GLY A 14 -11.21 -17.23 9.14
C GLY A 14 -12.08 -16.16 8.50
N LYS A 15 -13.35 -16.43 8.25
CA LYS A 15 -14.34 -15.49 7.74
C LYS A 15 -15.76 -15.90 8.12
N SER A 16 -16.65 -14.94 8.33
CA SER A 16 -18.07 -15.17 8.61
C SER A 16 -18.95 -14.38 7.64
N CYS A 17 -20.03 -15.00 7.15
CA CYS A 17 -20.95 -14.36 6.22
C CYS A 17 -21.89 -13.38 6.94
N PHE A 18 -22.11 -12.20 6.40
CA PHE A 18 -23.04 -11.22 6.99
C PHE A 18 -24.48 -11.71 7.03
N ASP A 19 -24.87 -12.65 6.17
CA ASP A 19 -26.23 -13.24 6.20
C ASP A 19 -26.53 -13.88 7.56
N GLU A 20 -25.56 -14.54 8.15
CA GLU A 20 -25.67 -15.13 9.49
C GLU A 20 -25.87 -14.05 10.57
N LEU A 21 -25.13 -12.94 10.50
CA LEU A 21 -25.31 -11.81 11.41
C LEU A 21 -26.72 -11.22 11.28
N TYR A 22 -27.18 -10.99 10.06
CA TYR A 22 -28.51 -10.47 9.80
C TYR A 22 -29.60 -11.39 10.33
N TYR A 23 -29.46 -12.70 10.14
CA TYR A 23 -30.36 -13.69 10.72
C TYR A 23 -30.40 -13.59 12.24
N ARG A 24 -29.24 -13.57 12.91
CA ARG A 24 -29.14 -13.43 14.39
C ARG A 24 -29.80 -12.16 14.90
N LEU A 25 -29.71 -11.04 14.16
CA LEU A 25 -30.24 -9.75 14.58
C LEU A 25 -31.72 -9.57 14.32
N THR A 26 -32.27 -10.18 13.27
CA THR A 26 -33.66 -9.99 12.84
C THR A 26 -34.61 -11.09 13.27
N SER A 27 -34.08 -12.31 13.50
CA SER A 27 -34.88 -13.46 13.90
C SER A 27 -35.42 -13.32 15.33
N ALA A 28 -36.67 -13.70 15.50
CA ALA A 28 -37.34 -13.80 16.81
C ALA A 28 -36.67 -14.83 17.74
N GLU A 29 -36.05 -15.85 17.19
CA GLU A 29 -35.36 -16.91 17.93
C GLU A 29 -34.20 -16.39 18.82
N HIS A 30 -33.55 -15.31 18.39
CA HIS A 30 -32.46 -14.69 19.12
C HIS A 30 -32.91 -13.55 20.05
N HIS A 31 -34.20 -13.32 20.19
CA HIS A 31 -34.82 -12.31 21.09
C HIS A 31 -34.32 -10.87 20.85
N ILE A 32 -33.79 -10.54 19.67
CA ILE A 32 -33.29 -9.20 19.32
C ILE A 32 -34.32 -8.44 18.50
N GLY A 33 -34.82 -9.03 17.41
CA GLY A 33 -35.86 -8.46 16.54
C GLY A 33 -35.53 -7.08 15.96
N LEU A 34 -34.24 -6.83 15.66
CA LEU A 34 -33.79 -5.54 15.14
C LEU A 34 -34.33 -5.31 13.72
N ARG A 35 -34.88 -4.12 13.46
CA ARG A 35 -35.32 -3.75 12.11
C ARG A 35 -34.13 -3.69 11.17
N LYS A 36 -34.23 -4.34 10.00
CA LYS A 36 -33.15 -4.45 9.00
C LYS A 36 -32.54 -3.09 8.64
N GLY A 37 -33.33 -2.04 8.50
CA GLY A 37 -32.84 -0.69 8.17
C GLY A 37 -31.98 -0.01 9.23
N LEU A 38 -31.96 -0.50 10.49
CA LEU A 38 -31.12 0.03 11.56
C LEU A 38 -29.76 -0.68 11.63
N ILE A 39 -29.66 -1.88 11.07
CA ILE A 39 -28.44 -2.68 11.14
C ILE A 39 -27.21 -1.95 10.60
N PRO A 40 -27.24 -1.25 9.44
CA PRO A 40 -26.08 -0.54 8.92
C PRO A 40 -25.52 0.51 9.90
N ILE A 41 -26.38 1.20 10.64
CA ILE A 41 -25.96 2.23 11.60
C ILE A 41 -25.17 1.62 12.76
N TYR A 42 -25.71 0.55 13.36
CA TYR A 42 -25.02 -0.16 14.44
C TYR A 42 -23.75 -0.86 13.94
N LEU A 43 -23.82 -1.43 12.73
CA LEU A 43 -22.68 -2.08 12.11
C LEU A 43 -21.54 -1.07 11.83
N ALA A 44 -21.87 0.14 11.36
CA ALA A 44 -20.90 1.22 11.18
C ALA A 44 -20.18 1.57 12.48
N ALA A 45 -20.93 1.71 13.60
CA ALA A 45 -20.35 2.02 14.89
C ALA A 45 -19.40 0.91 15.38
N VAL A 46 -19.83 -0.35 15.27
CA VAL A 46 -19.03 -1.51 15.69
C VAL A 46 -17.78 -1.66 14.79
N ILE A 47 -17.94 -1.57 13.47
CA ILE A 47 -16.80 -1.65 12.56
C ILE A 47 -15.82 -0.50 12.81
N HIS A 48 -16.29 0.69 13.14
CA HIS A 48 -15.41 1.82 13.48
C HIS A 48 -14.54 1.52 14.71
N GLU A 49 -15.07 0.85 15.72
CA GLU A 49 -14.30 0.41 16.89
C GLU A 49 -13.21 -0.61 16.51
N PHE A 50 -13.51 -1.51 15.57
CA PHE A 50 -12.60 -2.57 15.10
C PHE A 50 -11.90 -2.27 13.78
N LYS A 51 -11.91 -1.02 13.31
CA LYS A 51 -11.48 -0.61 11.95
C LYS A 51 -10.11 -1.15 11.48
N ARG A 52 -9.19 -1.42 12.40
CA ARG A 52 -7.85 -1.97 12.11
C ARG A 52 -7.80 -3.50 12.13
N SER A 53 -8.77 -4.10 12.79
CA SER A 53 -8.85 -5.55 13.01
C SER A 53 -9.92 -6.23 12.17
N VAL A 54 -10.58 -5.50 11.27
CA VAL A 54 -11.68 -6.02 10.47
C VAL A 54 -11.40 -5.84 8.98
N LEU A 55 -11.63 -6.89 8.23
CA LEU A 55 -11.59 -6.92 6.79
C LEU A 55 -12.95 -7.32 6.26
N ILE A 56 -13.50 -6.53 5.34
CA ILE A 56 -14.72 -6.88 4.61
C ILE A 56 -14.32 -7.34 3.22
N THR A 57 -14.86 -8.47 2.80
CA THR A 57 -14.62 -9.04 1.46
C THR A 57 -15.95 -9.38 0.78
N ASP A 58 -15.94 -9.32 -0.54
CA ASP A 58 -16.96 -9.89 -1.40
C ASP A 58 -16.38 -11.05 -2.23
N ARG A 59 -17.08 -11.47 -3.28
CA ARG A 59 -16.61 -12.51 -4.21
C ARG A 59 -15.39 -12.10 -5.04
N PHE A 60 -15.07 -10.81 -5.12
CA PHE A 60 -13.97 -10.26 -5.90
C PHE A 60 -12.74 -9.92 -5.05
N GLY A 61 -12.87 -9.95 -3.73
CA GLY A 61 -11.78 -9.66 -2.79
C GLY A 61 -12.12 -8.63 -1.73
N GLN A 62 -11.12 -7.89 -1.27
CA GLN A 62 -11.30 -6.86 -0.25
C GLN A 62 -12.11 -5.69 -0.80
N VAL A 63 -13.10 -5.23 -0.03
CA VAL A 63 -13.88 -4.01 -0.30
C VAL A 63 -13.61 -2.96 0.77
N ALA A 64 -13.59 -1.69 0.36
CA ALA A 64 -13.42 -0.58 1.30
C ALA A 64 -14.62 -0.48 2.25
N THR A 65 -14.35 -0.15 3.52
CA THR A 65 -15.40 0.11 4.50
C THR A 65 -15.96 1.51 4.28
N SER A 66 -17.07 1.59 3.57
CA SER A 66 -17.76 2.84 3.22
C SER A 66 -19.25 2.75 3.52
N THR A 67 -19.94 3.89 3.53
CA THR A 67 -21.40 3.93 3.65
C THR A 67 -22.07 3.09 2.56
N ASP A 68 -21.58 3.19 1.31
CA ASP A 68 -22.13 2.44 0.17
C ASP A 68 -21.97 0.93 0.37
N THR A 69 -20.81 0.50 0.85
CA THR A 69 -20.56 -0.92 1.18
C THR A 69 -21.51 -1.41 2.26
N LEU A 70 -21.76 -0.62 3.32
CA LEU A 70 -22.70 -1.00 4.36
C LEU A 70 -24.14 -1.09 3.85
N LEU A 71 -24.53 -0.22 2.93
CA LEU A 71 -25.85 -0.28 2.28
C LEU A 71 -25.95 -1.51 1.35
N GLN A 72 -24.89 -1.86 0.62
CA GLN A 72 -24.84 -3.07 -0.19
C GLN A 72 -24.93 -4.34 0.67
N ILE A 73 -24.20 -4.39 1.81
CA ILE A 73 -24.32 -5.47 2.79
C ILE A 73 -25.76 -5.59 3.28
N ASN A 74 -26.42 -4.45 3.57
CA ASN A 74 -27.82 -4.46 4.00
C ASN A 74 -28.78 -4.97 2.92
N ALA A 75 -28.51 -4.69 1.66
CA ALA A 75 -29.31 -5.18 0.54
C ALA A 75 -29.10 -6.69 0.33
N GLU A 76 -27.85 -7.14 0.26
CA GLU A 76 -27.47 -8.51 -0.09
C GLU A 76 -26.39 -9.07 0.88
N PRO A 77 -26.72 -9.35 2.15
CA PRO A 77 -25.73 -9.72 3.17
C PRO A 77 -25.00 -11.03 2.85
N LYS A 78 -25.59 -11.94 2.09
CA LYS A 78 -25.01 -13.22 1.66
C LYS A 78 -23.78 -13.08 0.74
N ASN A 79 -23.60 -11.92 0.11
CA ASN A 79 -22.50 -11.68 -0.82
C ASN A 79 -21.25 -11.11 -0.13
N PHE A 80 -21.34 -10.81 1.16
CA PHE A 80 -20.27 -10.18 1.91
C PHE A 80 -19.85 -11.01 3.11
N TYR A 81 -18.56 -10.94 3.41
CA TYR A 81 -17.93 -11.65 4.50
C TYR A 81 -17.11 -10.69 5.35
N ILE A 82 -16.99 -10.98 6.62
CA ILE A 82 -16.14 -10.27 7.56
C ILE A 82 -15.10 -11.24 8.10
N SER A 83 -13.86 -10.76 8.23
CA SER A 83 -12.76 -11.47 8.88
C SER A 83 -12.17 -10.60 9.97
N TYR A 84 -11.86 -11.21 11.11
CA TYR A 84 -11.11 -10.55 12.17
C TYR A 84 -9.63 -10.84 12.00
N LEU A 85 -8.84 -9.77 11.93
CA LEU A 85 -7.39 -9.80 11.75
C LEU A 85 -6.70 -9.45 13.06
N ASP A 86 -5.66 -10.21 13.39
CA ASP A 86 -4.83 -9.87 14.54
C ASP A 86 -4.05 -8.58 14.27
N TRP A 87 -4.40 -7.54 15.01
CA TRP A 87 -3.69 -6.27 15.00
C TRP A 87 -2.80 -6.19 16.25
N ASN A 88 -1.52 -5.87 16.07
CA ASN A 88 -0.55 -5.76 17.13
C ASN A 88 0.27 -4.45 17.03
N PRO A 89 1.00 -4.05 18.08
CA PRO A 89 1.81 -2.83 18.05
C PRO A 89 2.88 -2.81 16.95
N GLU A 90 3.40 -3.96 16.54
CA GLU A 90 4.40 -4.05 15.47
C GLU A 90 3.82 -3.69 14.11
N LYS A 91 2.61 -4.20 13.80
CA LYS A 91 1.86 -3.81 12.59
C LYS A 91 1.50 -2.33 12.60
N GLU A 92 1.11 -1.80 13.77
CA GLU A 92 0.86 -0.37 13.96
C GLU A 92 2.09 0.46 13.64
N GLN A 93 3.24 0.11 14.22
CA GLN A 93 4.51 0.80 13.99
C GLN A 93 4.94 0.71 12.53
N PHE A 94 4.77 -0.44 11.91
CA PHE A 94 5.09 -0.66 10.50
C PHE A 94 4.27 0.25 9.59
N VAL A 95 2.95 0.32 9.80
CA VAL A 95 2.06 1.22 9.02
C VAL A 95 2.42 2.68 9.25
N ASN A 96 2.71 3.09 10.49
CA ASN A 96 3.12 4.46 10.81
C ASN A 96 4.45 4.83 10.15
N ASN A 97 5.41 3.92 10.13
CA ASN A 97 6.70 4.12 9.46
C ASN A 97 6.53 4.27 7.95
N LEU A 98 5.69 3.44 7.33
CA LEU A 98 5.36 3.58 5.89
C LEU A 98 4.63 4.89 5.62
N ALA A 99 3.69 5.30 6.48
CA ALA A 99 3.01 6.59 6.36
C ALA A 99 4.01 7.77 6.42
N ALA A 100 4.98 7.71 7.32
CA ALA A 100 6.03 8.71 7.40
C ALA A 100 6.92 8.74 6.14
N LEU A 101 7.29 7.56 5.62
CA LEU A 101 8.12 7.41 4.42
C LEU A 101 7.45 7.98 3.16
N PHE A 102 6.13 7.84 3.03
CA PHE A 102 5.36 8.30 1.87
C PHE A 102 4.49 9.54 2.16
N LYS A 103 4.82 10.30 3.21
CA LYS A 103 4.02 11.44 3.70
C LYS A 103 3.62 12.45 2.63
N GLU A 104 4.50 12.72 1.66
CA GLU A 104 4.29 13.69 0.58
C GLU A 104 3.19 13.27 -0.41
N HIS A 105 2.84 11.99 -0.40
CA HIS A 105 1.82 11.40 -1.26
C HIS A 105 0.53 11.04 -0.52
N ILE A 106 0.44 11.36 0.77
CA ILE A 106 -0.77 11.12 1.57
C ILE A 106 -1.76 12.25 1.37
N ILE A 107 -3.03 11.90 1.19
CA ILE A 107 -4.16 12.82 1.18
C ILE A 107 -4.86 12.70 2.53
N ASP A 108 -4.93 13.80 3.29
CA ASP A 108 -5.46 13.78 4.66
C ASP A 108 -6.92 13.33 4.75
N ALA A 109 -7.73 13.64 3.74
CA ALA A 109 -9.12 13.18 3.68
C ALA A 109 -9.25 11.65 3.66
N GLU A 110 -8.25 10.93 3.14
CA GLU A 110 -8.27 9.46 3.08
C GLU A 110 -7.99 8.81 4.44
N LYS A 111 -7.31 9.52 5.35
CA LYS A 111 -7.04 9.02 6.71
C LYS A 111 -8.31 8.83 7.53
N ALA A 112 -9.35 9.60 7.24
CA ALA A 112 -10.60 9.57 8.00
C ALA A 112 -11.40 8.28 7.79
N ASN A 113 -11.32 7.67 6.61
CA ASN A 113 -12.18 6.57 6.19
C ASN A 113 -11.54 5.20 6.42
N ASN A 114 -10.21 5.13 6.59
CA ASN A 114 -9.55 3.83 6.64
C ASN A 114 -8.34 3.80 7.57
N SER A 115 -8.06 2.61 8.10
CA SER A 115 -6.97 2.41 9.07
C SER A 115 -5.59 2.41 8.45
N TYR A 116 -5.42 1.97 7.19
CA TYR A 116 -4.11 1.85 6.52
C TYR A 116 -4.16 1.84 4.98
N GLU A 117 -5.34 1.80 4.35
CA GLU A 117 -5.45 1.85 2.88
C GLU A 117 -4.82 3.13 2.29
N TYR A 118 -4.94 4.26 3.01
CA TYR A 118 -4.33 5.51 2.59
C TYR A 118 -2.81 5.40 2.37
N VAL A 119 -2.14 4.51 3.11
CA VAL A 119 -0.70 4.27 2.94
C VAL A 119 -0.42 3.58 1.61
N VAL A 120 -1.20 2.55 1.25
CA VAL A 120 -1.08 1.86 -0.04
C VAL A 120 -1.39 2.81 -1.19
N MET A 121 -2.39 3.67 -1.04
CA MET A 121 -2.72 4.70 -2.03
C MET A 121 -1.58 5.72 -2.19
N ALA A 122 -0.95 6.14 -1.09
CA ALA A 122 0.22 7.02 -1.12
C ALA A 122 1.41 6.37 -1.84
N MET A 123 1.69 5.09 -1.59
CA MET A 123 2.74 4.33 -2.28
C MET A 123 2.48 4.23 -3.80
N ARG A 124 1.23 3.99 -4.20
CA ARG A 124 0.83 3.96 -5.61
C ARG A 124 0.97 5.34 -6.26
N ARG A 125 0.59 6.42 -5.58
CA ARG A 125 0.79 7.80 -6.06
C ARG A 125 2.26 8.15 -6.21
N TRP A 126 3.08 7.78 -5.23
CA TRP A 126 4.53 7.90 -5.37
C TRP A 126 5.03 7.20 -6.64
N TYR A 127 4.66 5.94 -6.86
CA TYR A 127 5.05 5.22 -8.07
C TYR A 127 4.56 5.94 -9.33
N MET A 128 3.33 6.45 -9.33
CA MET A 128 2.80 7.19 -10.49
C MET A 128 3.56 8.48 -10.77
N SER A 129 4.09 9.16 -9.74
CA SER A 129 4.88 10.38 -9.88
C SER A 129 6.31 10.15 -10.41
N LEU A 130 6.83 8.93 -10.33
CA LEU A 130 8.17 8.63 -10.83
C LEU A 130 8.30 8.91 -12.34
N PRO A 131 9.45 9.42 -12.81
CA PRO A 131 9.75 9.56 -14.22
C PRO A 131 9.67 8.23 -14.97
N LYS A 132 9.30 8.27 -16.26
CA LYS A 132 9.19 7.06 -17.10
C LYS A 132 10.47 6.21 -17.08
N TYR A 133 11.62 6.86 -17.19
CA TYR A 133 12.92 6.17 -17.13
C TYR A 133 13.09 5.37 -15.82
N ALA A 134 12.78 5.97 -14.67
CA ALA A 134 12.88 5.28 -13.38
C ALA A 134 11.93 4.09 -13.28
N LYS A 135 10.71 4.18 -13.86
CA LYS A 135 9.73 3.08 -13.88
C LYS A 135 10.16 1.90 -14.74
N GLU A 136 10.94 2.15 -15.81
CA GLU A 136 11.31 1.15 -16.84
C GLU A 136 12.76 0.67 -16.68
N ILE A 137 13.52 1.20 -15.74
CA ILE A 137 14.92 0.85 -15.54
C ILE A 137 15.10 -0.63 -15.23
N LYS A 138 15.98 -1.31 -15.97
CA LYS A 138 16.34 -2.71 -15.78
C LYS A 138 17.81 -2.91 -15.45
N LYS A 139 18.64 -1.94 -15.85
CA LYS A 139 20.07 -1.89 -15.61
C LYS A 139 20.45 -0.51 -15.11
N THR A 140 21.41 -0.45 -14.22
CA THR A 140 22.07 0.80 -13.82
C THR A 140 22.84 1.38 -15.01
N ILE A 141 23.30 2.62 -14.89
CA ILE A 141 24.15 3.26 -15.89
C ILE A 141 25.46 2.49 -16.05
N SER A 142 25.99 1.93 -14.96
CA SER A 142 27.19 1.06 -14.96
C SER A 142 26.96 -0.30 -15.64
N GLY A 143 25.73 -0.58 -16.12
CA GLY A 143 25.38 -1.85 -16.77
C GLY A 143 24.93 -2.97 -15.82
N ASP A 144 25.01 -2.76 -14.52
CA ASP A 144 24.59 -3.74 -13.52
C ASP A 144 23.07 -3.90 -13.51
N LYS A 145 22.59 -5.10 -13.19
CA LYS A 145 21.15 -5.35 -13.08
C LYS A 145 20.60 -4.68 -11.82
N VAL A 146 19.46 -4.01 -11.97
CA VAL A 146 18.70 -3.52 -10.81
C VAL A 146 18.27 -4.70 -9.92
N ASP A 147 18.27 -4.51 -8.61
CA ASP A 147 17.85 -5.55 -7.66
C ASP A 147 16.44 -6.07 -8.03
N LYS A 148 16.34 -7.38 -8.20
CA LYS A 148 15.08 -8.05 -8.55
C LYS A 148 13.96 -7.77 -7.55
N ARG A 149 14.30 -7.59 -6.27
CA ARG A 149 13.36 -7.29 -5.19
C ARG A 149 12.72 -5.92 -5.42
N TYR A 150 13.51 -4.91 -5.80
CA TYR A 150 13.00 -3.57 -6.12
C TYR A 150 12.05 -3.60 -7.32
N LEU A 151 12.41 -4.37 -8.36
CA LEU A 151 11.54 -4.54 -9.52
C LEU A 151 10.25 -5.29 -9.19
N SER A 152 10.31 -6.29 -8.29
CA SER A 152 9.13 -7.02 -7.81
C SER A 152 8.20 -6.11 -7.00
N PHE A 153 8.76 -5.26 -6.13
CA PHE A 153 8.00 -4.27 -5.38
C PHE A 153 7.27 -3.26 -6.30
N VAL A 154 7.97 -2.70 -7.28
CA VAL A 154 7.36 -1.77 -8.26
C VAL A 154 6.27 -2.47 -9.09
N ARG A 155 6.45 -3.74 -9.44
CA ARG A 155 5.43 -4.54 -10.14
C ARG A 155 4.20 -4.76 -9.25
N LEU A 156 4.40 -5.01 -7.96
CA LEU A 156 3.31 -5.17 -7.00
C LEU A 156 2.46 -3.89 -6.87
N LEU A 157 3.08 -2.69 -6.88
CA LEU A 157 2.35 -1.41 -6.83
C LEU A 157 1.35 -1.21 -7.98
N ARG A 158 1.56 -1.91 -9.11
CA ARG A 158 0.69 -1.87 -10.28
C ARG A 158 -0.50 -2.84 -10.20
N GLN A 159 -0.47 -3.76 -9.25
CA GLN A 159 -1.53 -4.76 -9.10
C GLN A 159 -2.70 -4.18 -8.31
N ASN A 160 -3.91 -4.61 -8.67
CA ASN A 160 -5.11 -4.28 -7.92
C ASN A 160 -5.33 -5.32 -6.81
N VAL A 161 -4.53 -5.21 -5.76
CA VAL A 161 -4.57 -6.07 -4.59
C VAL A 161 -5.13 -5.27 -3.41
N GLY A 162 -5.91 -5.92 -2.55
CA GLY A 162 -6.44 -5.31 -1.33
C GLY A 162 -5.34 -4.85 -0.38
N ALA A 163 -5.58 -3.80 0.39
CA ALA A 163 -4.53 -3.17 1.21
C ALA A 163 -3.93 -4.11 2.25
N HIS A 164 -4.74 -4.99 2.86
CA HIS A 164 -4.24 -5.97 3.83
C HIS A 164 -3.29 -6.97 3.16
N GLU A 165 -3.74 -7.63 2.12
CA GLU A 165 -2.95 -8.59 1.35
C GLU A 165 -1.67 -7.93 0.80
N PHE A 166 -1.79 -6.69 0.31
CA PHE A 166 -0.66 -5.91 -0.20
C PHE A 166 0.42 -5.72 0.87
N LEU A 167 0.05 -5.20 2.06
CA LEU A 167 1.03 -4.80 3.09
C LEU A 167 1.62 -5.99 3.84
N PHE A 168 0.81 -7.01 4.13
CA PHE A 168 1.19 -8.05 5.09
C PHE A 168 1.51 -9.42 4.48
N GLU A 169 1.23 -9.58 3.17
CA GLU A 169 1.49 -10.84 2.45
C GLU A 169 2.35 -10.58 1.21
N LYS A 170 1.87 -9.81 0.24
CA LYS A 170 2.53 -9.63 -1.06
C LYS A 170 3.78 -8.75 -1.01
N MET A 171 3.82 -7.76 -0.13
CA MET A 171 5.01 -6.93 0.03
C MET A 171 6.18 -7.72 0.64
N PRO A 172 6.02 -8.50 1.74
CA PRO A 172 7.04 -9.43 2.19
C PRO A 172 7.53 -10.39 1.08
N GLU A 173 6.61 -11.03 0.34
CA GLU A 173 6.95 -11.90 -0.80
C GLU A 173 7.82 -11.17 -1.85
N ALA A 174 7.47 -9.93 -2.20
CA ALA A 174 8.20 -9.15 -3.20
C ALA A 174 9.67 -8.92 -2.81
N PHE A 175 9.95 -8.88 -1.51
CA PHE A 175 11.31 -8.76 -0.97
C PHE A 175 11.96 -10.10 -0.58
N GLY A 176 11.30 -11.23 -0.87
CA GLY A 176 11.85 -12.57 -0.67
C GLY A 176 11.64 -13.17 0.72
N TYR A 177 10.71 -12.61 1.50
CA TYR A 177 10.26 -13.21 2.76
C TYR A 177 9.08 -14.16 2.54
N ALA A 178 8.66 -14.87 3.59
CA ALA A 178 7.39 -15.60 3.56
C ALA A 178 6.20 -14.65 3.37
N ALA A 179 5.06 -15.17 2.90
CA ALA A 179 3.83 -14.39 2.69
C ALA A 179 3.13 -14.11 4.04
N GLU A 180 3.87 -13.53 4.97
CA GLU A 180 3.40 -13.14 6.30
C GLU A 180 4.05 -11.85 6.76
N PHE A 181 3.41 -11.18 7.72
CA PHE A 181 3.93 -9.93 8.25
C PHE A 181 5.36 -10.07 8.78
N THR A 182 6.26 -9.26 8.23
CA THR A 182 7.67 -9.20 8.60
C THR A 182 8.08 -7.74 8.79
N PRO A 183 8.39 -7.28 10.03
CA PRO A 183 8.75 -5.88 10.30
C PRO A 183 9.94 -5.38 9.49
N GLY A 184 10.96 -6.21 9.27
CA GLY A 184 12.17 -5.86 8.51
C GLY A 184 11.96 -5.55 7.02
N VAL A 185 10.73 -5.72 6.50
CA VAL A 185 10.38 -5.31 5.13
C VAL A 185 10.43 -3.80 4.98
N TYR A 186 10.22 -3.03 6.05
CA TYR A 186 10.26 -1.57 6.01
C TYR A 186 11.58 -1.02 5.46
N GLU A 187 12.72 -1.52 5.93
CA GLU A 187 14.04 -1.09 5.47
C GLU A 187 14.23 -1.35 3.98
N ASN A 188 13.72 -2.47 3.49
CA ASN A 188 13.77 -2.80 2.06
C ASN A 188 12.90 -1.87 1.22
N VAL A 189 11.70 -1.51 1.71
CA VAL A 189 10.82 -0.53 1.06
C VAL A 189 11.47 0.84 1.03
N ALA A 190 12.08 1.28 2.14
CA ALA A 190 12.79 2.56 2.22
C ALA A 190 13.98 2.59 1.26
N ALA A 191 14.77 1.52 1.21
CA ALA A 191 15.90 1.41 0.28
C ALA A 191 15.43 1.42 -1.19
N ALA A 192 14.37 0.68 -1.51
CA ALA A 192 13.80 0.69 -2.86
C ALA A 192 13.27 2.08 -3.25
N LYS A 193 12.56 2.77 -2.35
CA LYS A 193 12.09 4.14 -2.58
C LYS A 193 13.25 5.08 -2.85
N ASN A 194 14.25 5.10 -1.99
CA ASN A 194 15.43 5.94 -2.15
C ASN A 194 16.17 5.66 -3.48
N TYR A 195 16.27 4.38 -3.87
CA TYR A 195 16.88 4.01 -5.14
C TYR A 195 16.10 4.64 -6.31
N PHE A 196 14.78 4.46 -6.39
CA PHE A 196 13.99 4.99 -7.50
C PHE A 196 13.91 6.52 -7.51
N ASP A 197 13.88 7.17 -6.35
CA ASP A 197 13.91 8.62 -6.24
C ASP A 197 15.24 9.21 -6.74
N SER A 198 16.37 8.52 -6.52
CA SER A 198 17.70 8.98 -6.93
C SER A 198 18.09 8.63 -8.37
N VAL A 199 17.34 7.78 -9.07
CA VAL A 199 17.68 7.30 -10.41
C VAL A 199 17.97 8.44 -11.41
N MET A 200 17.15 9.49 -11.40
CA MET A 200 17.32 10.61 -12.35
C MET A 200 18.55 11.46 -12.03
N ASP A 201 18.83 11.68 -10.75
CA ASP A 201 20.00 12.47 -10.35
C ASP A 201 21.30 11.68 -10.58
N THR A 202 21.26 10.37 -10.37
CA THR A 202 22.37 9.47 -10.73
C THR A 202 22.61 9.48 -12.24
N LEU A 203 21.55 9.38 -13.06
CA LEU A 203 21.65 9.46 -14.51
C LEU A 203 22.28 10.79 -14.96
N ARG A 204 21.78 11.92 -14.45
CA ARG A 204 22.31 13.24 -14.76
C ARG A 204 23.81 13.36 -14.41
N SER A 205 24.16 12.91 -13.21
CA SER A 205 25.56 12.96 -12.73
C SER A 205 26.48 12.12 -13.61
N SER A 206 26.06 10.92 -13.99
CA SER A 206 26.84 10.03 -14.87
C SER A 206 27.00 10.61 -16.26
N LEU A 207 25.92 11.15 -16.85
CA LEU A 207 25.98 11.81 -18.16
C LEU A 207 26.93 13.02 -18.13
N ILE A 208 26.89 13.84 -17.09
CA ILE A 208 27.81 14.97 -16.91
C ILE A 208 29.26 14.46 -16.82
N GLN A 209 29.49 13.36 -16.12
CA GLN A 209 30.81 12.77 -15.99
C GLN A 209 31.32 12.22 -17.32
N GLU A 210 30.51 11.48 -18.06
CA GLU A 210 30.86 10.97 -19.40
C GLU A 210 31.16 12.11 -20.38
N VAL A 211 30.36 13.17 -20.40
CA VAL A 211 30.59 14.35 -21.21
C VAL A 211 31.92 15.03 -20.84
N LYS A 212 32.22 15.13 -19.53
CA LYS A 212 33.52 15.68 -19.09
C LYS A 212 34.71 14.83 -19.56
N GLU A 213 34.57 13.51 -19.54
CA GLU A 213 35.62 12.61 -20.01
C GLU A 213 35.82 12.67 -21.53
N LEU A 214 34.73 12.79 -22.29
CA LEU A 214 34.80 12.89 -23.75
C LEU A 214 35.38 14.24 -24.24
N PHE A 215 34.98 15.34 -23.62
CA PHE A 215 35.36 16.69 -24.03
C PHE A 215 36.43 17.35 -23.17
N GLY A 216 36.72 16.77 -22.00
CA GLY A 216 37.74 17.30 -21.07
C GLY A 216 39.13 16.91 -21.51
N SER A 217 39.88 17.80 -22.18
CA SER A 217 41.31 17.58 -22.35
C SER A 217 41.97 17.49 -20.96
N SER A 218 42.93 16.60 -20.82
CA SER A 218 43.60 16.13 -19.59
C SER A 218 44.28 17.20 -18.71
N LYS A 219 44.04 18.50 -18.90
CA LYS A 219 44.75 19.59 -18.23
C LYS A 219 43.95 20.50 -17.30
N SER A 220 42.62 20.34 -17.17
CA SER A 220 41.81 21.19 -16.29
C SER A 220 41.14 20.41 -15.20
N LYS A 221 41.61 20.55 -13.97
CA LYS A 221 41.04 19.91 -12.74
C LYS A 221 39.75 20.55 -12.22
N ARG A 222 39.22 21.59 -12.81
CA ARG A 222 37.96 22.23 -12.45
C ARG A 222 37.18 22.60 -13.70
N PHE A 223 36.22 21.75 -14.05
CA PHE A 223 35.21 22.07 -15.07
C PHE A 223 33.98 22.64 -14.36
N GLU A 224 33.74 23.93 -14.54
CA GLU A 224 32.43 24.51 -14.24
C GLU A 224 31.47 24.22 -15.40
N MET A 225 30.17 24.14 -15.12
CA MET A 225 29.14 23.83 -16.12
C MET A 225 29.16 24.82 -17.30
N THR A 226 29.45 26.08 -17.02
CA THR A 226 29.61 27.15 -18.01
C THR A 226 30.74 26.91 -19.00
N SER A 227 31.89 26.42 -18.54
CA SER A 227 33.02 26.07 -19.41
C SER A 227 32.75 24.81 -20.24
N LEU A 228 31.96 23.86 -19.75
CA LEU A 228 31.55 22.68 -20.52
C LEU A 228 30.63 23.07 -21.67
N VAL A 229 29.68 23.98 -21.43
CA VAL A 229 28.78 24.49 -22.49
C VAL A 229 29.54 25.22 -23.59
N SER A 230 30.57 26.01 -23.23
CA SER A 230 31.39 26.67 -24.25
C SER A 230 32.19 25.68 -25.10
N VAL A 231 32.81 24.68 -24.46
CA VAL A 231 33.59 23.62 -25.17
C VAL A 231 32.69 22.83 -26.11
N ILE A 232 31.47 22.48 -25.73
CA ILE A 232 30.51 21.79 -26.60
C ILE A 232 30.04 22.68 -27.77
N LYS A 233 29.91 23.99 -27.54
CA LYS A 233 29.54 24.94 -28.62
C LYS A 233 30.68 25.17 -29.65
N ASP A 234 31.93 25.10 -29.20
CA ASP A 234 33.11 25.32 -30.01
C ASP A 234 33.53 24.04 -30.79
N TRP A 235 32.95 22.89 -30.48
CA TRP A 235 33.16 21.60 -31.13
C TRP A 235 32.17 21.38 -32.26
#